data_ae21444fdb9d909d1f3e6ccd0e84284b
#
_entry.id   ae21444fdb9d909d1f3e6ccd0e84284b
#
_cell.length_a   1.000
_cell.length_b   1.000
_cell.length_c   1.000
_cell.angle_alpha   90.00
_cell.angle_beta   90.00
_cell.angle_gamma   90.00
#
_symmetry.space_group_name_H-M   'P 1'
#
loop_
_entity.id
_entity.type
_entity.pdbx_description
1 polymer ?
#
loop_
_entity_poly.entity_id
_entity_poly.type
_entity_poly.pdbx_seq_one_letter_code
_entity_poly.pdbx_strand_id
1 'polypeptide(L)'
;MTDITPAAGTAESTAAAFPVTTAFELPGMAVERNLGIAFGLVVRAMGFSKTVAGGISSLRQGEVSQFTVVLEDARRHAIDRMIENAKLLGANAVIAMRFDSSEIGKARAEVVAYGSAVIVAPAA
;
A
#
# COMPACT_ATOMS: atom_id res chain seq x y z
N MET A 1 -2.40 -25.99 -7.06
CA MET A 1 -2.16 -25.37 -7.35
C MET A 1 -1.20 -24.97 -7.20
N THR A 2 -0.93 -25.56 -7.39
CA THR A 2 -0.18 -25.19 -7.35
C THR A 2 0.47 -24.52 -7.70
N ASP A 3 0.47 -24.62 -8.21
CA ASP A 3 0.98 -23.88 -8.63
C ASP A 3 1.32 -22.90 -8.71
N ILE A 4 1.08 -22.86 -8.63
CA ILE A 4 1.27 -21.85 -8.89
C ILE A 4 2.12 -21.33 -8.31
N THR A 5 2.40 -21.78 -8.29
CA THR A 5 3.02 -21.27 -7.87
C THR A 5 3.97 -21.09 -7.82
N PRO A 6 4.42 -21.40 -7.82
CA PRO A 6 5.39 -21.25 -7.63
C PRO A 6 6.11 -20.48 -7.73
N ALA A 7 6.18 -20.53 -8.37
CA ALA A 7 6.90 -19.76 -8.60
C ALA A 7 7.17 -18.95 -7.76
N ALA A 8 6.87 -18.77 -7.69
CA ALA A 8 6.83 -17.99 -6.84
C ALA A 8 7.75 -18.12 -5.80
N GLY A 9 8.40 -18.96 -5.72
CA GLY A 9 9.09 -19.27 -4.65
C GLY A 9 9.62 -18.22 -3.80
N THR A 10 10.39 -17.44 -4.26
CA THR A 10 11.15 -16.62 -3.46
C THR A 10 10.47 -15.42 -2.99
N ALA A 11 9.97 -14.69 -3.87
CA ALA A 11 9.38 -13.47 -3.50
C ALA A 11 8.24 -13.73 -2.61
N GLU A 12 7.65 -14.81 -2.80
CA GLU A 12 6.52 -15.02 -2.06
C GLU A 12 6.76 -15.25 -0.64
N SER A 13 7.93 -15.63 -0.30
CA SER A 13 8.13 -15.87 1.09
C SER A 13 7.89 -14.61 1.89
N THR A 14 8.20 -13.47 1.33
CA THR A 14 7.98 -12.24 2.03
C THR A 14 6.50 -11.92 2.10
N ALA A 15 5.85 -12.09 1.01
CA ALA A 15 4.45 -11.81 0.99
C ALA A 15 3.72 -12.74 1.93
N ALA A 16 4.14 -13.98 1.97
CA ALA A 16 3.50 -14.91 2.83
C ALA A 16 3.71 -14.57 4.27
N ALA A 17 4.80 -13.91 4.57
CA ALA A 17 5.10 -13.57 5.92
C ALA A 17 4.13 -12.55 6.50
N PHE A 18 3.53 -11.72 5.66
CA PHE A 18 2.59 -10.73 6.18
C PHE A 18 1.51 -10.45 5.15
N PRO A 19 0.44 -11.20 5.19
CA PRO A 19 -0.63 -10.99 4.23
C PRO A 19 -1.39 -9.71 4.44
N VAL A 20 -1.75 -9.08 3.32
CA VAL A 20 -2.55 -7.88 3.31
C VAL A 20 -3.64 -8.10 2.28
N THR A 21 -4.86 -7.78 2.61
CA THR A 21 -5.96 -7.95 1.67
C THR A 21 -6.95 -6.81 1.79
N THR A 22 -7.63 -6.53 0.70
CA THR A 22 -8.74 -5.59 0.73
C THR A 22 -10.03 -6.27 1.16
N ALA A 23 -10.05 -7.60 1.23
CA ALA A 23 -11.22 -8.33 1.68
C ALA A 23 -11.34 -8.26 3.20
N PHE A 24 -12.51 -8.63 3.69
CA PHE A 24 -12.74 -8.59 5.13
C PHE A 24 -12.23 -9.82 5.84
N GLU A 25 -11.76 -10.79 5.10
CA GLU A 25 -11.19 -11.99 5.71
C GLU A 25 -10.15 -12.59 4.78
N LEU A 26 -9.33 -13.45 5.35
CA LEU A 26 -8.34 -14.19 4.57
C LEU A 26 -8.81 -15.64 4.47
N PRO A 27 -8.90 -16.18 3.26
CA PRO A 27 -9.37 -17.55 3.11
C PRO A 27 -8.53 -18.53 3.93
N GLY A 28 -9.21 -19.41 4.62
CA GLY A 28 -8.52 -20.40 5.42
C GLY A 28 -7.99 -19.92 6.74
N MET A 29 -8.23 -18.66 7.07
CA MET A 29 -7.73 -18.09 8.30
C MET A 29 -8.89 -17.55 9.12
N ALA A 30 -8.70 -17.53 10.41
CA ALA A 30 -9.69 -16.94 11.31
C ALA A 30 -9.04 -15.78 12.04
N VAL A 31 -9.78 -14.70 12.19
CA VAL A 31 -9.29 -13.55 12.93
C VAL A 31 -9.51 -13.83 14.41
N GLU A 32 -8.42 -13.85 15.15
CA GLU A 32 -8.50 -14.08 16.58
C GLU A 32 -8.57 -12.80 17.38
N ARG A 33 -7.91 -11.76 16.90
CA ARG A 33 -7.93 -10.47 17.59
C ARG A 33 -7.81 -9.34 16.59
N ASN A 34 -8.53 -8.29 16.87
CA ASN A 34 -8.41 -7.06 16.11
C ASN A 34 -7.63 -6.08 16.97
N LEU A 35 -6.49 -5.65 16.46
CA LEU A 35 -5.60 -4.80 17.22
C LEU A 35 -5.75 -3.32 16.89
N GLY A 36 -6.70 -3.00 16.02
CA GLY A 36 -6.94 -1.61 15.68
C GLY A 36 -6.53 -1.30 14.26
N ILE A 37 -6.45 -0.03 13.96
CA ILE A 37 -6.18 0.43 12.62
C ILE A 37 -4.70 0.69 12.46
N ALA A 38 -4.12 0.17 11.39
CA ALA A 38 -2.75 0.48 11.03
C ALA A 38 -2.77 1.43 9.85
N PHE A 39 -1.90 2.41 9.87
CA PHE A 39 -1.79 3.40 8.80
C PHE A 39 -0.40 3.37 8.22
N GLY A 40 -0.29 3.71 6.94
CA GLY A 40 0.99 4.02 6.32
C GLY A 40 0.79 5.29 5.51
N LEU A 41 1.49 6.34 5.84
CA LEU A 41 1.32 7.64 5.21
C LEU A 41 2.56 8.02 4.45
N VAL A 42 2.39 8.49 3.23
CA VAL A 42 3.49 8.94 2.40
C VAL A 42 3.10 10.26 1.76
N VAL A 43 4.01 11.23 1.79
CA VAL A 43 3.81 12.49 1.10
C VAL A 43 4.86 12.57 0.02
N ARG A 44 4.43 12.85 -1.19
CA ARG A 44 5.34 12.95 -2.33
C ARG A 44 5.17 14.27 -3.01
N ALA A 45 6.31 14.84 -3.40
CA ALA A 45 6.29 16.01 -4.25
C ALA A 45 6.06 15.51 -5.65
N MET A 46 5.18 16.17 -6.37
CA MET A 46 4.88 15.74 -7.73
C MET A 46 5.89 16.25 -8.73
N GLY A 47 6.67 17.22 -8.33
CA GLY A 47 7.80 17.62 -9.15
C GLY A 47 7.50 18.52 -10.31
N PHE A 48 6.27 18.87 -10.53
CA PHE A 48 6.01 19.67 -11.70
C PHE A 48 6.11 21.16 -11.43
N SER A 49 6.33 21.54 -10.20
CA SER A 49 6.49 22.94 -9.93
C SER A 49 7.69 23.52 -10.63
N LYS A 50 8.68 22.71 -10.91
CA LYS A 50 9.81 23.20 -11.60
C LYS A 50 9.58 23.36 -13.06
N THR A 51 8.71 22.59 -13.60
CA THR A 51 8.52 22.60 -15.01
C THR A 51 7.38 23.47 -15.43
N VAL A 52 6.63 23.94 -14.50
CA VAL A 52 5.50 24.71 -14.86
C VAL A 52 5.81 25.80 -15.81
N ALA A 53 6.80 26.54 -15.50
CA ALA A 53 7.10 27.67 -16.33
C ALA A 53 7.28 27.30 -17.74
N GLY A 54 7.99 26.29 -17.99
CA GLY A 54 8.25 26.02 -19.37
C GLY A 54 7.65 24.78 -19.90
N GLY A 55 6.96 24.12 -19.09
CA GLY A 55 6.59 22.83 -19.51
C GLY A 55 5.16 22.45 -19.49
N ILE A 56 4.31 23.41 -19.40
CA ILE A 56 2.93 23.07 -19.33
C ILE A 56 2.48 22.21 -20.47
N SER A 57 2.91 22.52 -21.64
CA SER A 57 2.44 21.73 -22.75
C SER A 57 2.96 20.32 -22.69
N SER A 58 4.12 20.12 -22.15
CA SER A 58 4.64 18.77 -22.11
C SER A 58 3.95 17.95 -21.04
N LEU A 59 3.30 18.59 -20.11
CA LEU A 59 2.61 17.86 -19.11
C LEU A 59 1.52 16.99 -19.66
N ARG A 60 1.03 17.36 -20.77
CA ARG A 60 -0.09 16.65 -21.33
C ARG A 60 0.20 15.24 -21.70
N GLN A 61 1.48 14.94 -21.93
CA GLN A 61 1.77 13.60 -22.33
C GLN A 61 2.76 12.95 -21.43
N GLY A 62 3.98 13.33 -21.53
CA GLY A 62 5.01 12.68 -20.77
C GLY A 62 4.82 12.77 -19.29
N GLU A 63 4.37 13.93 -18.83
CA GLU A 63 4.31 14.13 -17.39
C GLU A 63 3.22 13.33 -16.74
N VAL A 64 2.14 13.08 -17.42
CA VAL A 64 1.08 12.28 -16.86
C VAL A 64 1.58 10.88 -16.54
N SER A 65 2.38 10.32 -17.44
CA SER A 65 2.95 9.01 -17.20
C SER A 65 3.88 9.01 -16.01
N GLN A 66 4.65 10.05 -15.86
CA GLN A 66 5.56 10.13 -14.74
C GLN A 66 4.81 10.23 -13.42
N PHE A 67 3.71 10.97 -13.43
CA PHE A 67 2.91 11.07 -12.23
C PHE A 67 2.34 9.71 -11.84
N THR A 68 1.96 8.92 -12.83
CA THR A 68 1.45 7.59 -12.55
C THR A 68 2.50 6.77 -11.82
N VAL A 69 3.73 6.80 -12.30
CA VAL A 69 4.79 6.04 -11.67
C VAL A 69 5.02 6.52 -10.24
N VAL A 70 5.04 7.82 -10.05
CA VAL A 70 5.26 8.38 -8.73
C VAL A 70 4.15 7.96 -7.77
N LEU A 71 2.92 8.00 -8.26
CA LEU A 71 1.80 7.65 -7.39
C LEU A 71 1.75 6.17 -7.09
N GLU A 72 2.09 5.33 -8.05
CA GLU A 72 2.16 3.90 -7.79
C GLU A 72 3.23 3.60 -6.77
N ASP A 73 4.37 4.24 -6.89
CA ASP A 73 5.44 4.04 -5.95
C ASP A 73 5.04 4.52 -4.56
N ALA A 74 4.34 5.64 -4.50
CA ALA A 74 3.86 6.14 -3.22
C ALA A 74 2.90 5.16 -2.57
N ARG A 75 2.06 4.53 -3.35
CA ARG A 75 1.12 3.56 -2.80
C ARG A 75 1.82 2.32 -2.27
N ARG A 76 2.85 1.86 -2.97
CA ARG A 76 3.61 0.73 -2.47
C ARG A 76 4.30 1.08 -1.16
N HIS A 77 4.88 2.27 -1.10
CA HIS A 77 5.52 2.72 0.14
C HIS A 77 4.50 2.84 1.26
N ALA A 78 3.30 3.33 0.94
CA ALA A 78 2.27 3.45 1.96
C ALA A 78 1.89 2.09 2.53
N ILE A 79 1.81 1.07 1.68
CA ILE A 79 1.53 -0.27 2.15
C ILE A 79 2.64 -0.76 3.04
N ASP A 80 3.90 -0.55 2.64
CA ASP A 80 5.02 -1.02 3.44
C ASP A 80 5.02 -0.38 4.83
N ARG A 81 4.72 0.91 4.89
CA ARG A 81 4.67 1.58 6.17
C ARG A 81 3.50 1.11 7.01
N MET A 82 2.37 0.85 6.37
CA MET A 82 1.23 0.29 7.08
C MET A 82 1.59 -1.06 7.70
N ILE A 83 2.29 -1.90 6.94
CA ILE A 83 2.70 -3.21 7.44
C ILE A 83 3.64 -3.05 8.62
N GLU A 84 4.61 -2.14 8.53
CA GLU A 84 5.51 -1.91 9.64
C GLU A 84 4.76 -1.49 10.88
N ASN A 85 3.79 -0.61 10.71
CA ASN A 85 3.02 -0.14 11.84
C ASN A 85 2.12 -1.24 12.40
N ALA A 86 1.57 -2.07 11.52
CA ALA A 86 0.78 -3.21 11.97
C ALA A 86 1.62 -4.17 12.79
N LYS A 87 2.86 -4.40 12.35
CA LYS A 87 3.75 -5.27 13.11
C LYS A 87 4.03 -4.72 14.49
N LEU A 88 4.16 -3.40 14.60
CA LEU A 88 4.38 -2.79 15.89
C LEU A 88 3.19 -2.98 16.82
N LEU A 89 2.02 -3.13 16.28
CA LEU A 89 0.84 -3.43 17.08
C LEU A 89 0.76 -4.90 17.48
N GLY A 90 1.61 -5.72 16.91
CA GLY A 90 1.60 -7.14 17.20
C GLY A 90 0.81 -7.96 16.19
N ALA A 91 0.41 -7.36 15.09
CA ALA A 91 -0.41 -8.06 14.11
C ALA A 91 0.42 -8.96 13.21
N ASN A 92 -0.25 -9.94 12.63
CA ASN A 92 0.38 -10.75 11.61
C ASN A 92 -0.35 -10.69 10.27
N ALA A 93 -1.34 -9.80 10.16
CA ALA A 93 -2.04 -9.57 8.91
C ALA A 93 -2.76 -8.24 8.95
N VAL A 94 -3.12 -7.72 7.78
CA VAL A 94 -3.99 -6.56 7.68
C VAL A 94 -5.12 -6.93 6.73
N ILE A 95 -6.34 -6.71 7.17
CA ILE A 95 -7.51 -6.98 6.34
C ILE A 95 -8.26 -5.68 6.10
N ALA A 96 -9.17 -5.70 5.16
CA ALA A 96 -10.02 -4.56 4.81
C ALA A 96 -9.20 -3.32 4.48
N MET A 97 -8.09 -3.51 3.80
CA MET A 97 -7.17 -2.42 3.50
C MET A 97 -7.76 -1.52 2.43
N ARG A 98 -7.53 -0.23 2.59
CA ARG A 98 -7.98 0.79 1.66
C ARG A 98 -6.91 1.83 1.50
N PHE A 99 -7.00 2.58 0.43
CA PHE A 99 -6.17 3.75 0.22
C PHE A 99 -7.03 5.00 0.26
N ASP A 100 -6.40 6.08 0.63
CA ASP A 100 -6.99 7.39 0.46
C ASP A 100 -5.89 8.31 -0.03
N SER A 101 -6.24 9.32 -0.80
CA SER A 101 -5.26 10.23 -1.36
C SER A 101 -5.81 11.63 -1.36
N SER A 102 -4.93 12.59 -1.17
CA SER A 102 -5.36 13.98 -1.26
C SER A 102 -4.18 14.84 -1.68
N GLU A 103 -4.49 16.03 -2.14
CA GLU A 103 -3.47 16.99 -2.50
C GLU A 103 -3.21 17.87 -1.30
N ILE A 104 -1.94 18.14 -1.05
CA ILE A 104 -1.57 19.01 0.03
C ILE A 104 -0.74 20.11 -0.55
N GLY A 105 -1.28 21.31 -0.62
CA GLY A 105 -0.55 22.40 -1.18
C GLY A 105 -0.27 22.14 -2.64
N LYS A 106 0.68 22.87 -3.18
CA LYS A 106 0.99 22.75 -4.56
C LYS A 106 1.94 21.62 -4.82
N ALA A 107 1.66 20.86 -5.84
CA ALA A 107 2.57 19.83 -6.33
C ALA A 107 2.92 18.78 -5.28
N ARG A 108 2.04 18.52 -4.36
CA ARG A 108 2.25 17.48 -3.37
C ARG A 108 1.02 16.62 -3.27
N ALA A 109 1.24 15.36 -3.05
CA ALA A 109 0.15 14.41 -2.85
C ALA A 109 0.42 13.59 -1.62
N GLU A 110 -0.62 13.34 -0.87
CA GLU A 110 -0.56 12.48 0.29
C GLU A 110 -1.25 11.19 -0.07
N VAL A 111 -0.66 10.07 0.29
CA VAL A 111 -1.29 8.77 0.10
C VAL A 111 -1.25 8.07 1.45
N VAL A 112 -2.38 7.57 1.88
CA VAL A 112 -2.42 6.77 3.09
C VAL A 112 -3.00 5.41 2.76
N ALA A 113 -2.35 4.36 3.25
CA ALA A 113 -2.89 3.01 3.23
C ALA A 113 -3.32 2.72 4.66
N TYR A 114 -4.47 2.11 4.84
CA TYR A 114 -4.93 1.79 6.18
C TYR A 114 -5.77 0.54 6.15
N GLY A 115 -5.85 -0.11 7.28
CA GLY A 115 -6.65 -1.31 7.39
C GLY A 115 -6.67 -1.80 8.82
N SER A 116 -7.36 -2.91 9.02
CA SER A 116 -7.45 -3.50 10.35
C SER A 116 -6.26 -4.41 10.58
N ALA A 117 -5.49 -4.10 11.60
CA ALA A 117 -4.36 -4.92 11.97
C ALA A 117 -4.89 -6.04 12.86
N VAL A 118 -4.65 -7.27 12.46
CA VAL A 118 -5.28 -8.41 13.13
C VAL A 118 -4.27 -9.52 13.40
N ILE A 119 -4.62 -10.38 14.34
CA ILE A 119 -3.93 -11.63 14.51
C ILE A 119 -4.84 -12.69 13.93
N VAL A 120 -4.31 -13.45 12.98
CA VAL A 120 -5.05 -14.53 12.34
C VAL A 120 -4.34 -15.84 12.60
N ALA A 121 -5.10 -16.92 12.55
CA ALA A 121 -4.56 -18.26 12.66
C ALA A 121 -5.34 -19.14 11.71
N PRO A 122 -4.81 -20.31 11.36
CA PRO A 122 -5.54 -21.20 10.46
C PRO A 122 -6.90 -21.54 11.03
N ALA A 123 -7.90 -21.53 10.18
CA ALA A 123 -9.24 -21.88 10.61
C ALA A 123 -9.31 -23.37 10.82
N ALA A 124 -10.11 -23.76 11.80
CA ALA A 124 -10.20 -25.17 12.15
C ALA A 124 -10.92 -26.00 11.09
#